data_bb0189de83229d166721e9692970e320
#
_entry.id   bb0189de83229d166721e9692970e320
#
_cell.length_a   1.000
_cell.length_b   1.000
_cell.length_c   1.000
_cell.angle_alpha   90.00
_cell.angle_beta   90.00
_cell.angle_gamma   90.00
#
_symmetry.space_group_name_H-M   'P 1'
#
loop_
_entity.id
_entity.type
_entity.pdbx_description
1 polymer ?
#
loop_
_entity_poly.entity_id
_entity_poly.type
_entity_poly.pdbx_seq_one_letter_code
_entity_poly.pdbx_strand_id
1 'polypeptide(L)' 'MLVSSVDPRDQTWEVIHPSYRVYFHDAHGAAEELEITGADVSEILEWAETERRGRTYVLYVCAPLNGL' A
#
# COMPACT_ATOMS: atom_id res chain seq x y z
N MET A 1 -4.20 1.57 -11.72
CA MET A 1 -3.72 1.19 -10.39
C MET A 1 -2.74 0.04 -10.52
N LEU A 2 -1.59 0.20 -9.95
CA LEU A 2 -0.57 -0.84 -9.93
C LEU A 2 -0.38 -1.31 -8.50
N VAL A 3 -0.44 -2.62 -8.30
CA VAL A 3 -0.27 -3.24 -7.00
C VAL A 3 0.92 -4.19 -7.08
N SER A 4 1.87 -4.03 -6.17
CA SER A 4 3.05 -4.89 -6.14
C SER A 4 3.42 -5.24 -4.72
N SER A 5 4.01 -6.41 -4.55
CA SER A 5 4.54 -6.81 -3.25
C SER A 5 5.75 -5.96 -2.91
N VAL A 6 5.86 -5.61 -1.65
CA VAL A 6 6.99 -4.81 -1.20
C VAL A 6 8.18 -5.72 -0.99
N ASP A 7 9.28 -5.38 -1.66
CA ASP A 7 10.54 -6.07 -1.49
C ASP A 7 11.49 -5.14 -0.74
N PRO A 8 11.91 -5.51 0.46
CA PRO A 8 12.80 -4.61 1.24
C PRO A 8 14.13 -4.33 0.57
N ARG A 9 14.51 -5.12 -0.42
CA ARG A 9 15.77 -4.87 -1.14
C ARG A 9 15.58 -3.95 -2.33
N ASP A 10 14.35 -3.67 -2.69
CA ASP A 10 14.06 -2.86 -3.86
C ASP A 10 13.81 -1.43 -3.40
N GLN A 11 14.88 -0.67 -3.28
CA GLN A 11 14.78 0.72 -2.85
C GLN A 11 14.83 1.62 -4.06
N THR A 12 13.66 2.08 -4.44
CA THR A 12 13.56 3.07 -5.51
C THR A 12 13.53 4.46 -4.89
N TRP A 13 14.42 5.30 -5.35
CA TRP A 13 14.59 6.63 -4.77
C TRP A 13 13.73 7.68 -5.41
N GLU A 14 13.24 7.41 -6.60
CA GLU A 14 12.48 8.40 -7.31
C GLU A 14 11.00 8.20 -7.10
N VAL A 15 10.47 8.86 -6.08
CA VAL A 15 9.04 8.87 -5.86
C VAL A 15 8.54 10.21 -6.34
N ILE A 16 8.15 10.25 -7.59
CA ILE A 16 7.60 11.46 -8.18
C ILE A 16 6.13 11.61 -7.81
N HIS A 17 5.46 10.50 -7.61
CA HIS A 17 4.04 10.48 -7.27
C HIS A 17 3.85 9.85 -5.91
N PRO A 18 2.83 10.26 -5.16
CA PRO A 18 2.53 9.60 -3.89
C PRO A 18 2.20 8.14 -4.14
N SER A 19 2.70 7.29 -3.27
CA SER A 19 2.36 5.89 -3.28
C SER A 19 1.66 5.56 -1.98
N TYR A 20 1.06 4.38 -1.94
CA TYR A 20 0.31 3.94 -0.78
C TYR A 20 0.76 2.54 -0.43
N ARG A 21 0.73 2.22 0.86
CA ARG A 21 1.02 0.87 1.31
C ARG A 21 -0.14 0.36 2.12
N VAL A 22 -0.54 -0.86 1.83
CA VAL A 22 -1.63 -1.51 2.53
C VAL A 22 -1.09 -2.77 3.19
N TYR A 23 -1.34 -2.89 4.49
CA TYR A 23 -1.00 -4.08 5.26
C TYR A 23 -2.28 -4.82 5.55
N PHE A 24 -2.35 -6.06 5.13
CA PHE A 24 -3.45 -6.95 5.51
C PHE A 24 -2.97 -7.89 6.60
N HIS A 25 -3.79 -8.06 7.62
CA HIS A 25 -3.49 -8.95 8.74
C HIS A 25 -4.64 -9.90 8.95
N ASP A 26 -4.35 -11.18 9.07
CA ASP A 26 -5.40 -12.15 9.35
C ASP A 26 -5.36 -12.58 10.82
N ALA A 27 -6.33 -13.43 11.21
CA ALA A 27 -6.45 -13.87 12.59
C ALA A 27 -5.33 -14.83 13.00
N HIS A 28 -4.57 -15.34 12.03
CA HIS A 28 -3.50 -16.30 12.29
C HIS A 28 -2.13 -15.64 12.33
N GLY A 29 -2.10 -14.33 12.23
CA GLY A 29 -0.85 -13.59 12.31
C GLY A 29 -0.13 -13.43 10.98
N ALA A 30 -0.71 -13.90 9.90
CA ALA A 30 -0.12 -13.66 8.59
C ALA A 30 -0.36 -12.21 8.18
N ALA A 31 0.65 -11.61 7.58
CA ALA A 31 0.58 -10.24 7.13
C ALA A 31 1.08 -10.15 5.70
N GLU A 32 0.45 -9.28 4.92
CA GLU A 32 0.84 -9.03 3.56
C GLU A 32 0.95 -7.53 3.36
N GLU A 33 2.08 -7.09 2.82
CA GLU A 33 2.32 -5.68 2.55
C GLU A 33 2.36 -5.46 1.05
N LEU A 34 1.55 -4.52 0.58
CA LEU A 34 1.46 -4.21 -0.85
C LEU A 34 1.67 -2.73 -1.07
N GLU A 35 2.36 -2.39 -2.15
CA GLU A 35 2.53 -1.00 -2.56
C GLU A 35 1.61 -0.73 -3.74
N ILE A 36 0.93 0.41 -3.71
CA ILE A 36 -0.04 0.78 -4.72
C ILE A 36 0.33 2.14 -5.28
N THR A 37 0.37 2.22 -6.60
CA THR A 37 0.63 3.47 -7.31
C THR A 37 -0.43 3.65 -8.39
N GLY A 38 -0.56 4.89 -8.88
CA GLY A 38 -1.44 5.17 -9.99
C GLY A 38 -2.92 5.14 -9.65
N ALA A 39 -3.27 5.40 -8.40
CA ALA A 39 -4.66 5.42 -7.96
C ALA A 39 -4.83 6.47 -6.89
N ASP A 40 -6.05 6.94 -6.70
CA ASP A 40 -6.33 7.83 -5.59
C ASP A 40 -6.77 7.02 -4.37
N VAL A 41 -6.90 7.69 -3.24
CA VAL A 41 -7.19 7.03 -1.98
C VAL A 41 -8.57 6.36 -1.99
N SER A 42 -9.54 6.95 -2.65
CA SER A 42 -10.89 6.38 -2.73
C SER A 42 -10.88 5.05 -3.45
N GLU A 43 -10.16 4.99 -4.55
CA GLU A 43 -10.01 3.78 -5.34
C GLU A 43 -9.32 2.70 -4.55
N ILE A 44 -8.28 3.08 -3.81
CA ILE A 44 -7.53 2.13 -2.99
C ILE A 44 -8.37 1.58 -1.86
N LEU A 45 -9.19 2.42 -1.23
CA LEU A 45 -10.06 1.97 -0.16
C LEU A 45 -11.09 0.95 -0.67
N GLU A 46 -11.67 1.19 -1.83
CA GLU A 46 -12.59 0.24 -2.43
C GLU A 46 -11.90 -1.08 -2.72
N TRP A 47 -10.71 -1.00 -3.31
CA TRP A 47 -9.93 -2.20 -3.61
C TRP A 47 -9.59 -2.96 -2.33
N ALA A 48 -9.17 -2.26 -1.28
CA ALA A 48 -8.79 -2.89 -0.03
C ALA A 48 -9.97 -3.59 0.63
N GLU A 49 -11.15 -2.97 0.57
CA GLU A 49 -12.35 -3.58 1.12
C GLU A 49 -12.69 -4.90 0.43
N THR A 50 -12.44 -4.97 -0.86
CA THR A 50 -12.67 -6.20 -1.62
C THR A 50 -11.59 -7.23 -1.35
N GLU A 51 -10.34 -6.77 -1.29
CA GLU A 51 -9.19 -7.66 -1.17
C GLU A 51 -8.99 -8.22 0.23
N ARG A 52 -9.51 -7.55 1.25
CA ARG A 52 -9.21 -7.95 2.63
C ARG A 52 -9.72 -9.33 2.98
N ARG A 53 -10.84 -9.74 2.42
CA ARG A 53 -11.38 -11.11 2.59
C ARG A 53 -11.46 -11.52 4.07
N GLY A 54 -12.06 -10.66 4.89
CA GLY A 54 -12.18 -10.92 6.30
C GLY A 54 -10.97 -10.55 7.14
N ARG A 55 -9.90 -10.09 6.50
CA ARG A 55 -8.72 -9.60 7.23
C ARG A 55 -8.93 -8.14 7.61
N THR A 56 -8.11 -7.67 8.53
CA THR A 56 -8.03 -6.24 8.80
C THR A 56 -6.93 -5.64 7.94
N TYR A 57 -6.99 -4.34 7.73
CA TYR A 57 -5.93 -3.70 6.97
C TYR A 57 -5.64 -2.30 7.52
N VAL A 58 -4.43 -1.83 7.23
CA VAL A 58 -4.00 -0.47 7.55
C VAL A 58 -3.46 0.14 6.27
N LEU A 59 -3.87 1.36 5.99
CA LEU A 59 -3.42 2.09 4.82
C LEU A 59 -2.46 3.20 5.23
N TYR A 60 -1.30 3.22 4.60
CA TYR A 60 -0.31 4.28 4.79
C TYR A 60 -0.16 5.07 3.52
N VAL A 61 -0.04 6.36 3.66
CA VAL A 61 0.27 7.25 2.54
C VAL A 61 1.75 7.54 2.56
N CYS A 62 2.44 7.19 1.48
CA CYS A 62 3.87 7.45 1.33
C CYS A 62 4.04 8.62 0.37
N ALA A 63 4.08 9.81 0.90
CA ALA A 63 4.28 11.00 0.10
C ALA A 63 5.74 11.38 0.11
N PRO A 64 6.27 11.95 -1.00
CA PRO A 64 7.63 12.44 -0.99
C PRO A 64 7.76 13.59 0.00
N LEU A 65 8.85 13.56 0.76
CA LEU A 65 9.14 14.63 1.71
C LEU A 65 9.88 15.73 1.01
N ASN A 66 9.14 16.66 0.47
CA ASN A 66 9.72 17.78 -0.26
C ASN A 66 9.93 18.97 0.63
N GLY A 67 10.95 19.72 0.32
CA GLY A 67 11.19 20.98 0.97
C GLY A 67 11.69 20.87 2.38
N LEU A 68 12.20 19.74 2.69
CA LEU A 68 12.80 19.54 4.00
C LEU A 68 14.30 19.49 3.91
#